data_299f4a20331a81cc65bad024ad1a7310
#
_entry.id   299f4a20331a81cc65bad024ad1a7310
#
_cell.length_a   1.000
_cell.length_b   1.000
_cell.length_c   1.000
_cell.angle_alpha   90.00
_cell.angle_beta   90.00
_cell.angle_gamma   90.00
#
_symmetry.space_group_name_H-M   'P 1'
#
loop_
_entity.id
_entity.type
_entity.pdbx_description
1 polymer ?
#
loop_
_entity_poly.entity_id
_entity_poly.type
_entity_poly.pdbx_seq_one_letter_code
_entity_poly.pdbx_strand_id
1 'polypeptide(L)'
;MNQTVVDVTQRIIDRSHDRRRGYLDKVSHARQQGVSRKRLSCGNVAHAFAASKAGDKSVLAVDRAANFAIVSAYNDMLSAHQPFQEYPEKIKQAARDVGAVAQFAGGVPAMCDGVTQGRDGMELSLFSRDVIAMATAVALSHDMFDGILCLGVCDKIVPGMLIGALSFGHLPAVFVPAGPMLTGLSNAEKVRVRQLYAEGKVGRDELLEAESQSYHSAGTCTFYGTANSNQMLMEIMGLHLPGSSFINPGTPLREHLTRGAVTQLARLTSMGEIYTPLADIVDERALVNGIVGLLATGGSTNHAIHIIAIAKAAGVIINWQDMAELSSVVPLLCRIYPNGQADVNHFQAAGGMSLLIRELLTAGLLHNDVKTILGEEGLQQYCLEPFLNAESGTTQLDWRKGPAESLDKDVVSSCESPFSAEGGLKLLTGNLGRSVIKISAVKPEHRVIKAPAIIFDHQNDLKMRFDAGELEKDFVAVVRFQGPKANGMPELHQLTPVLGLLQDRGFQVALVTDGRMSGASGKVPAAIHLSPEALNQGAILKVQEGDLIELNADKGILHNHAEGFTERAMPPVADRPSVGMGREMFAHFRESVGAAEEGASIF
;
A
#
# COMPACT_ATOMS: atom_id res chain seq x y z
N MET A 1 13.49 -17.88 -15.19
CA MET A 1 12.81 -17.56 -13.91
C MET A 1 13.60 -18.13 -12.75
N ASN A 2 13.70 -17.40 -11.66
CA ASN A 2 14.26 -17.88 -10.40
C ASN A 2 13.39 -19.01 -9.84
N GLN A 3 14.01 -20.12 -9.41
CA GLN A 3 13.27 -21.34 -9.02
C GLN A 3 12.41 -21.09 -7.77
N THR A 4 12.89 -20.33 -6.79
CA THR A 4 12.11 -20.00 -5.58
C THR A 4 10.86 -19.20 -5.94
N VAL A 5 10.95 -18.25 -6.87
CA VAL A 5 9.78 -17.48 -7.34
C VAL A 5 8.75 -18.41 -7.99
N VAL A 6 9.20 -19.36 -8.82
CA VAL A 6 8.33 -20.35 -9.46
C VAL A 6 7.66 -21.25 -8.42
N ASP A 7 8.42 -21.78 -7.48
CA ASP A 7 7.93 -22.71 -6.45
C ASP A 7 6.93 -22.04 -5.50
N VAL A 8 7.21 -20.78 -5.07
CA VAL A 8 6.28 -20.00 -4.25
C VAL A 8 4.99 -19.73 -5.02
N THR A 9 5.10 -19.31 -6.29
CA THR A 9 3.92 -19.04 -7.13
C THR A 9 3.07 -20.30 -7.30
N GLN A 10 3.69 -21.44 -7.60
CA GLN A 10 2.96 -22.69 -7.77
C GLN A 10 2.25 -23.11 -6.48
N ARG A 11 2.91 -22.96 -5.34
CA ARG A 11 2.31 -23.26 -4.03
C ARG A 11 1.13 -22.34 -3.71
N ILE A 12 1.20 -21.05 -4.09
CA ILE A 12 0.09 -20.10 -3.97
C ILE A 12 -1.07 -20.55 -4.87
N ILE A 13 -0.82 -20.94 -6.13
CA ILE A 13 -1.83 -21.45 -7.06
C ILE A 13 -2.52 -22.69 -6.48
N ASP A 14 -1.75 -23.68 -6.05
CA ASP A 14 -2.27 -24.95 -5.52
C ASP A 14 -3.14 -24.71 -4.26
N ARG A 15 -2.67 -23.87 -3.35
CA ARG A 15 -3.40 -23.54 -2.12
C ARG A 15 -4.66 -22.72 -2.37
N SER A 16 -4.67 -21.90 -3.42
CA SER A 16 -5.77 -21.00 -3.77
C SER A 16 -6.83 -21.66 -4.64
N HIS A 17 -6.54 -22.79 -5.25
CA HIS A 17 -7.29 -23.43 -6.34
C HIS A 17 -8.82 -23.36 -6.18
N ASP A 18 -9.36 -23.79 -5.06
CA ASP A 18 -10.82 -23.85 -4.88
C ASP A 18 -11.44 -22.47 -4.68
N ARG A 19 -10.78 -21.59 -3.91
CA ARG A 19 -11.25 -20.21 -3.71
C ARG A 19 -11.16 -19.41 -5.00
N ARG A 20 -10.03 -19.52 -5.70
CA ARG A 20 -9.80 -18.82 -6.97
C ARG A 20 -10.81 -19.28 -8.02
N ARG A 21 -11.05 -20.57 -8.16
CA ARG A 21 -12.06 -21.12 -9.06
C ARG A 21 -13.45 -20.56 -8.72
N GLY A 22 -13.87 -20.60 -7.44
CA GLY A 22 -15.17 -20.04 -7.04
C GLY A 22 -15.31 -18.55 -7.30
N TYR A 23 -14.23 -17.78 -7.20
CA TYR A 23 -14.21 -16.36 -7.58
C TYR A 23 -14.33 -16.19 -9.11
N LEU A 24 -13.54 -16.92 -9.89
CA LEU A 24 -13.58 -16.86 -11.35
C LEU A 24 -14.91 -17.35 -11.94
N ASP A 25 -15.58 -18.32 -11.32
CA ASP A 25 -16.92 -18.75 -11.72
C ASP A 25 -17.94 -17.62 -11.58
N LYS A 26 -17.89 -16.84 -10.50
CA LYS A 26 -18.73 -15.63 -10.32
C LYS A 26 -18.45 -14.59 -11.40
N VAL A 27 -17.17 -14.32 -11.66
CA VAL A 27 -16.73 -13.37 -12.70
C VAL A 27 -17.20 -13.84 -14.08
N SER A 28 -17.02 -15.12 -14.40
CA SER A 28 -17.46 -15.72 -15.66
C SER A 28 -18.98 -15.62 -15.84
N HIS A 29 -19.74 -15.92 -14.79
CA HIS A 29 -21.20 -15.77 -14.82
C HIS A 29 -21.61 -14.32 -15.11
N ALA A 30 -21.02 -13.33 -14.44
CA ALA A 30 -21.30 -11.92 -14.67
C ALA A 30 -20.94 -11.51 -16.12
N ARG A 31 -19.77 -11.98 -16.62
CA ARG A 31 -19.32 -11.75 -18.00
C ARG A 31 -20.31 -12.30 -19.05
N GLN A 32 -20.82 -13.52 -18.85
CA GLN A 32 -21.75 -14.16 -19.77
C GLN A 32 -23.10 -13.41 -19.88
N GLN A 33 -23.46 -12.62 -18.86
CA GLN A 33 -24.66 -11.79 -18.89
C GLN A 33 -24.52 -10.57 -19.83
N GLY A 34 -23.32 -10.28 -20.32
CA GLY A 34 -23.05 -9.18 -21.24
C GLY A 34 -23.15 -7.80 -20.58
N VAL A 35 -23.41 -6.79 -21.39
CA VAL A 35 -23.49 -5.39 -20.92
C VAL A 35 -24.65 -5.21 -19.93
N SER A 36 -24.33 -4.89 -18.69
CA SER A 36 -25.31 -4.80 -17.58
C SER A 36 -26.43 -3.81 -17.88
N ARG A 37 -26.10 -2.65 -18.45
CA ARG A 37 -27.05 -1.60 -18.82
C ARG A 37 -28.19 -2.07 -19.74
N LYS A 38 -27.94 -3.03 -20.61
CA LYS A 38 -28.96 -3.63 -21.52
C LYS A 38 -30.05 -4.38 -20.77
N ARG A 39 -29.80 -4.82 -19.55
CA ARG A 39 -30.73 -5.58 -18.72
C ARG A 39 -31.56 -4.68 -17.80
N LEU A 40 -31.18 -3.41 -17.68
CA LEU A 40 -31.91 -2.44 -16.87
C LEU A 40 -33.24 -2.06 -17.56
N SER A 41 -34.28 -1.81 -16.77
CA SER A 41 -35.54 -1.27 -17.29
C SER A 41 -35.36 0.14 -17.84
N CYS A 42 -36.24 0.56 -18.74
CA CYS A 42 -36.20 1.93 -19.29
C CYS A 42 -36.26 3.00 -18.16
N GLY A 43 -37.00 2.73 -17.08
CA GLY A 43 -37.05 3.61 -15.92
C GLY A 43 -35.71 3.71 -15.19
N ASN A 44 -35.02 2.58 -14.96
CA ASN A 44 -33.69 2.56 -14.35
C ASN A 44 -32.68 3.35 -15.19
N VAL A 45 -32.63 3.10 -16.50
CA VAL A 45 -31.71 3.81 -17.40
C VAL A 45 -32.02 5.30 -17.45
N ALA A 46 -33.30 5.68 -17.51
CA ALA A 46 -33.71 7.08 -17.53
C ALA A 46 -33.30 7.81 -16.24
N HIS A 47 -33.46 7.19 -15.07
CA HIS A 47 -32.97 7.74 -13.81
C HIS A 47 -31.44 7.89 -13.81
N ALA A 48 -30.70 6.89 -14.29
CA ALA A 48 -29.23 6.87 -14.25
C ALA A 48 -28.56 7.95 -15.11
N PHE A 49 -29.22 8.42 -16.19
CA PHE A 49 -28.68 9.48 -17.03
C PHE A 49 -29.46 10.81 -16.98
N ALA A 50 -30.51 10.92 -16.14
CA ALA A 50 -31.37 12.10 -16.10
C ALA A 50 -30.59 13.42 -15.95
N ALA A 51 -29.55 13.44 -15.12
CA ALA A 51 -28.69 14.60 -14.88
C ALA A 51 -27.53 14.77 -15.89
N SER A 52 -27.35 13.85 -16.84
CA SER A 52 -26.27 13.91 -17.83
C SER A 52 -26.52 14.99 -18.88
N LYS A 53 -25.44 15.48 -19.53
CA LYS A 53 -25.55 16.39 -20.68
C LYS A 53 -26.30 15.72 -21.84
N ALA A 54 -26.98 16.51 -22.68
CA ALA A 54 -27.82 15.97 -23.76
C ALA A 54 -27.06 15.03 -24.71
N GLY A 55 -25.79 15.33 -25.04
CA GLY A 55 -24.94 14.46 -25.86
C GLY A 55 -24.66 13.13 -25.21
N ASP A 56 -24.33 13.14 -23.91
CA ASP A 56 -24.05 11.93 -23.14
C ASP A 56 -25.31 11.04 -23.00
N LYS A 57 -26.51 11.67 -22.82
CA LYS A 57 -27.79 10.92 -22.82
C LYS A 57 -28.03 10.18 -24.13
N SER A 58 -27.75 10.82 -25.25
CA SER A 58 -27.95 10.23 -26.57
C SER A 58 -27.01 9.00 -26.77
N VAL A 59 -25.79 9.10 -26.27
CA VAL A 59 -24.81 8.00 -26.32
C VAL A 59 -25.23 6.84 -25.41
N LEU A 60 -25.66 7.14 -24.19
CA LEU A 60 -26.07 6.12 -23.21
C LEU A 60 -27.37 5.39 -23.59
N ALA A 61 -28.26 6.07 -24.33
CA ALA A 61 -29.54 5.50 -24.77
C ALA A 61 -29.39 4.42 -25.85
N VAL A 62 -28.26 4.37 -26.56
CA VAL A 62 -28.01 3.45 -27.67
C VAL A 62 -26.94 2.41 -27.28
N ASP A 63 -26.93 1.72 -26.28
CA ASP A 63 -26.12 0.57 -25.87
C ASP A 63 -24.87 0.20 -26.72
N ARG A 64 -24.35 1.11 -27.50
CA ARG A 64 -23.24 0.93 -28.44
C ARG A 64 -21.94 1.60 -28.00
N ALA A 65 -21.99 2.37 -26.93
CA ALA A 65 -20.82 3.06 -26.38
C ALA A 65 -20.64 2.69 -24.92
N ALA A 66 -19.39 2.59 -24.51
CA ALA A 66 -19.03 2.28 -23.13
C ALA A 66 -19.37 3.44 -22.19
N ASN A 67 -19.74 3.09 -20.95
CA ASN A 67 -19.92 4.04 -19.85
C ASN A 67 -18.92 3.69 -18.73
N PHE A 68 -18.03 4.63 -18.37
CA PHE A 68 -17.00 4.41 -17.37
C PHE A 68 -17.43 4.97 -16.00
N ALA A 69 -17.23 4.16 -14.97
CA ALA A 69 -17.33 4.62 -13.58
C ALA A 69 -16.08 5.41 -13.21
N ILE A 70 -16.24 6.63 -12.70
CA ILE A 70 -15.18 7.35 -12.00
C ILE A 70 -15.43 7.16 -10.50
N VAL A 71 -14.52 6.45 -9.83
CA VAL A 71 -14.50 6.30 -8.37
C VAL A 71 -13.32 7.11 -7.85
N SER A 72 -13.57 8.13 -7.03
CA SER A 72 -12.54 9.12 -6.66
C SER A 72 -12.41 9.27 -5.16
N ALA A 73 -11.18 9.33 -4.70
CA ALA A 73 -10.81 9.68 -3.32
C ALA A 73 -10.46 11.17 -3.17
N TYR A 74 -10.99 12.04 -4.02
CA TYR A 74 -10.78 13.48 -3.89
C TYR A 74 -11.04 13.96 -2.46
N ASN A 75 -10.14 14.81 -1.96
CA ASN A 75 -10.25 15.42 -0.64
C ASN A 75 -9.45 16.74 -0.65
N ASP A 76 -10.08 17.82 -0.22
CA ASP A 76 -9.49 19.16 -0.23
C ASP A 76 -8.37 19.35 0.79
N MET A 77 -8.53 18.71 1.96
CA MET A 77 -7.59 18.83 3.07
C MET A 77 -6.32 17.99 2.87
N LEU A 78 -6.43 16.88 2.11
CA LEU A 78 -5.34 15.92 1.98
C LEU A 78 -4.54 16.19 0.71
N SER A 79 -3.29 16.64 0.87
CA SER A 79 -2.40 17.03 -0.24
C SER A 79 -2.30 15.97 -1.34
N ALA A 80 -2.27 14.69 -0.97
CA ALA A 80 -2.19 13.57 -1.91
C ALA A 80 -3.45 13.43 -2.79
N HIS A 81 -4.60 13.85 -2.30
CA HIS A 81 -5.91 13.64 -2.92
C HIS A 81 -6.48 14.89 -3.59
N GLN A 82 -5.98 16.06 -3.21
CA GLN A 82 -6.42 17.34 -3.75
C GLN A 82 -6.31 17.42 -5.29
N PRO A 83 -5.25 16.87 -5.94
CA PRO A 83 -5.16 16.91 -7.40
C PRO A 83 -6.34 16.27 -8.14
N PHE A 84 -7.05 15.34 -7.52
CA PHE A 84 -8.20 14.67 -8.14
C PHE A 84 -9.42 15.56 -8.35
N GLN A 85 -9.42 16.80 -7.86
CA GLN A 85 -10.52 17.76 -8.03
C GLN A 85 -10.94 17.93 -9.49
N GLU A 86 -9.97 18.10 -10.38
CA GLU A 86 -10.22 18.39 -11.80
C GLU A 86 -10.32 17.13 -12.68
N TYR A 87 -9.87 15.98 -12.18
CA TYR A 87 -9.79 14.76 -12.99
C TYR A 87 -11.13 14.30 -13.55
N PRO A 88 -12.27 14.34 -12.83
CA PRO A 88 -13.55 13.90 -13.38
C PRO A 88 -13.94 14.62 -14.66
N GLU A 89 -13.76 15.93 -14.76
CA GLU A 89 -14.12 16.67 -15.98
C GLU A 89 -13.13 16.38 -17.14
N LYS A 90 -11.84 16.26 -16.86
CA LYS A 90 -10.82 15.84 -17.84
C LYS A 90 -11.12 14.43 -18.38
N ILE A 91 -11.48 13.51 -17.50
CA ILE A 91 -11.86 12.11 -17.85
C ILE A 91 -13.13 12.08 -18.68
N LYS A 92 -14.18 12.83 -18.31
CA LYS A 92 -15.42 12.92 -19.08
C LYS A 92 -15.17 13.45 -20.50
N GLN A 93 -14.28 14.43 -20.63
CA GLN A 93 -13.92 14.95 -21.95
C GLN A 93 -13.14 13.89 -22.76
N ALA A 94 -12.15 13.24 -22.16
CA ALA A 94 -11.38 12.18 -22.81
C ALA A 94 -12.28 10.99 -23.23
N ALA A 95 -13.29 10.65 -22.41
CA ALA A 95 -14.26 9.62 -22.76
C ALA A 95 -15.07 10.00 -24.02
N ARG A 96 -15.53 11.25 -24.12
CA ARG A 96 -16.23 11.75 -25.33
C ARG A 96 -15.32 11.69 -26.56
N ASP A 97 -14.04 12.03 -26.41
CA ASP A 97 -13.07 12.02 -27.50
C ASP A 97 -12.88 10.61 -28.12
N VAL A 98 -13.12 9.55 -27.32
CA VAL A 98 -13.08 8.15 -27.79
C VAL A 98 -14.48 7.54 -28.02
N GLY A 99 -15.53 8.37 -28.08
CA GLY A 99 -16.89 7.91 -28.35
C GLY A 99 -17.58 7.21 -27.17
N ALA A 100 -17.05 7.34 -25.96
CA ALA A 100 -17.60 6.78 -24.72
C ALA A 100 -18.20 7.87 -23.81
N VAL A 101 -18.78 7.47 -22.69
CA VAL A 101 -19.23 8.36 -21.61
C VAL A 101 -18.53 7.98 -20.33
N ALA A 102 -18.33 8.94 -19.43
CA ALA A 102 -17.89 8.67 -18.07
C ALA A 102 -18.80 9.41 -17.08
N GLN A 103 -19.18 8.72 -16.03
CA GLN A 103 -19.98 9.27 -14.93
C GLN A 103 -19.21 9.17 -13.62
N PHE A 104 -19.28 10.23 -12.80
CA PHE A 104 -18.78 10.18 -11.43
C PHE A 104 -19.70 9.26 -10.63
N ALA A 105 -19.26 8.01 -10.44
CA ALA A 105 -20.06 6.96 -9.81
C ALA A 105 -20.14 7.11 -8.29
N GLY A 106 -19.07 7.61 -7.68
CA GLY A 106 -19.04 7.89 -6.25
C GLY A 106 -17.69 8.39 -5.76
N GLY A 107 -17.72 9.15 -4.66
CA GLY A 107 -16.58 9.46 -3.84
C GLY A 107 -16.35 8.37 -2.79
N VAL A 108 -15.10 8.06 -2.49
CA VAL A 108 -14.73 7.25 -1.33
C VAL A 108 -14.07 8.14 -0.29
N PRO A 109 -14.24 7.86 1.02
CA PRO A 109 -13.52 8.61 2.04
C PRO A 109 -12.01 8.43 1.88
N ALA A 110 -11.24 9.45 2.26
CA ALA A 110 -9.79 9.34 2.36
C ALA A 110 -9.35 9.72 3.77
N MET A 111 -8.45 8.96 4.36
CA MET A 111 -7.83 9.25 5.65
C MET A 111 -6.31 9.23 5.49
N CYS A 112 -5.67 10.32 5.88
CA CYS A 112 -4.22 10.46 5.84
C CYS A 112 -3.64 10.27 7.25
N ASP A 113 -2.81 9.26 7.42
CA ASP A 113 -2.15 8.98 8.69
C ASP A 113 -1.23 10.13 9.12
N GLY A 114 -0.67 10.90 8.18
CA GLY A 114 0.10 12.10 8.48
C GLY A 114 -0.70 13.19 9.20
N VAL A 115 -2.00 13.31 8.91
CA VAL A 115 -2.90 14.28 9.58
C VAL A 115 -3.41 13.74 10.92
N THR A 116 -3.69 12.44 10.98
CA THR A 116 -4.29 11.80 12.18
C THR A 116 -3.27 11.27 13.18
N GLN A 117 -1.97 11.40 12.91
CA GLN A 117 -0.91 10.94 13.81
C GLN A 117 -1.08 11.46 15.25
N GLY A 118 -1.04 10.55 16.22
CA GLY A 118 -1.19 10.89 17.65
C GLY A 118 -2.58 11.34 18.06
N ARG A 119 -3.57 11.19 17.19
CA ARG A 119 -4.98 11.53 17.49
C ARG A 119 -5.83 10.28 17.59
N ASP A 120 -6.90 10.35 18.36
CA ASP A 120 -7.84 9.23 18.56
C ASP A 120 -8.42 8.69 17.25
N GLY A 121 -8.65 9.56 16.26
CA GLY A 121 -9.13 9.18 14.94
C GLY A 121 -8.23 8.20 14.19
N MET A 122 -6.95 8.05 14.57
CA MET A 122 -6.03 7.09 13.98
C MET A 122 -6.51 5.64 14.15
N GLU A 123 -7.30 5.33 15.18
CA GLU A 123 -7.88 4.00 15.40
C GLU A 123 -8.86 3.57 14.28
N LEU A 124 -9.36 4.53 13.49
CA LEU A 124 -10.23 4.26 12.34
C LEU A 124 -9.43 4.01 11.04
N SER A 125 -8.14 4.29 11.05
CA SER A 125 -7.32 4.37 9.84
C SER A 125 -7.29 3.06 9.07
N LEU A 126 -7.02 1.92 9.70
CA LEU A 126 -7.01 0.62 9.02
C LEU A 126 -8.41 0.26 8.48
N PHE A 127 -9.44 0.48 9.29
CA PHE A 127 -10.83 0.17 8.91
C PHE A 127 -11.33 1.04 7.74
N SER A 128 -10.74 2.23 7.53
CA SER A 128 -11.09 3.05 6.37
C SER A 128 -10.85 2.32 5.04
N ARG A 129 -9.89 1.38 4.96
CA ARG A 129 -9.68 0.51 3.79
C ARG A 129 -10.94 -0.29 3.44
N ASP A 130 -11.54 -0.91 4.44
CA ASP A 130 -12.70 -1.78 4.24
C ASP A 130 -13.97 -0.94 3.98
N VAL A 131 -14.09 0.26 4.59
CA VAL A 131 -15.12 1.25 4.24
C VAL A 131 -14.98 1.72 2.79
N ILE A 132 -13.77 1.98 2.33
CA ILE A 132 -13.48 2.36 0.93
C ILE A 132 -13.86 1.24 -0.03
N ALA A 133 -13.57 -0.02 0.34
CA ALA A 133 -13.97 -1.18 -0.45
C ALA A 133 -15.51 -1.27 -0.59
N MET A 134 -16.24 -1.12 0.51
CA MET A 134 -17.70 -1.09 0.50
C MET A 134 -18.25 0.09 -0.29
N ALA A 135 -17.69 1.30 -0.13
CA ALA A 135 -18.11 2.48 -0.88
C ALA A 135 -17.90 2.31 -2.40
N THR A 136 -16.75 1.74 -2.79
CA THR A 136 -16.47 1.37 -4.19
C THR A 136 -17.50 0.36 -4.71
N ALA A 137 -17.80 -0.67 -3.95
CA ALA A 137 -18.79 -1.67 -4.34
C ALA A 137 -20.20 -1.06 -4.47
N VAL A 138 -20.60 -0.17 -3.56
CA VAL A 138 -21.88 0.57 -3.66
C VAL A 138 -21.93 1.40 -4.94
N ALA A 139 -20.87 2.13 -5.27
CA ALA A 139 -20.80 2.93 -6.50
C ALA A 139 -21.00 2.06 -7.76
N LEU A 140 -20.36 0.89 -7.80
CA LEU A 140 -20.39 -0.02 -8.96
C LEU A 140 -21.68 -0.85 -9.07
N SER A 141 -22.39 -1.07 -7.96
CA SER A 141 -23.61 -1.90 -7.91
C SER A 141 -24.82 -1.33 -8.65
N HIS A 142 -24.70 -0.13 -9.23
CA HIS A 142 -25.74 0.46 -10.07
C HIS A 142 -25.90 -0.20 -11.46
N ASP A 143 -25.00 -1.13 -11.83
CA ASP A 143 -25.02 -1.88 -13.09
C ASP A 143 -25.03 -1.00 -14.37
N MET A 144 -24.50 0.21 -14.27
CA MET A 144 -24.47 1.20 -15.37
C MET A 144 -23.15 1.22 -16.14
N PHE A 145 -22.11 0.51 -15.64
CA PHE A 145 -20.75 0.75 -16.08
C PHE A 145 -20.14 -0.45 -16.82
N ASP A 146 -19.28 -0.14 -17.76
CA ASP A 146 -18.57 -1.09 -18.62
C ASP A 146 -17.06 -1.13 -18.31
N GLY A 147 -16.58 -0.23 -17.46
CA GLY A 147 -15.21 -0.15 -16.98
C GLY A 147 -15.06 0.86 -15.84
N ILE A 148 -13.93 0.81 -15.14
CA ILE A 148 -13.69 1.54 -13.90
C ILE A 148 -12.40 2.36 -14.01
N LEU A 149 -12.47 3.64 -13.65
CA LEU A 149 -11.33 4.51 -13.39
C LEU A 149 -11.25 4.77 -11.89
N CYS A 150 -10.21 4.22 -11.24
CA CYS A 150 -9.96 4.40 -9.83
C CYS A 150 -8.98 5.56 -9.61
N LEU A 151 -9.47 6.68 -9.06
CA LEU A 151 -8.67 7.85 -8.71
C LEU A 151 -8.28 7.75 -7.24
N GLY A 152 -7.17 7.07 -6.97
CA GLY A 152 -6.73 6.78 -5.61
C GLY A 152 -5.21 6.77 -5.48
N VAL A 153 -4.73 7.29 -4.36
CA VAL A 153 -3.35 7.23 -3.88
C VAL A 153 -3.38 6.93 -2.38
N CYS A 154 -2.24 6.88 -1.73
CA CYS A 154 -2.12 6.67 -0.29
C CYS A 154 -2.41 5.25 0.23
N ASP A 155 -2.28 5.12 1.55
CA ASP A 155 -2.09 3.88 2.31
C ASP A 155 -3.25 2.90 2.17
N LYS A 156 -4.45 3.30 2.60
CA LYS A 156 -5.66 2.45 2.63
C LYS A 156 -6.53 2.59 1.40
N ILE A 157 -6.37 3.70 0.67
CA ILE A 157 -7.29 4.09 -0.41
C ILE A 157 -7.12 3.15 -1.61
N VAL A 158 -5.89 2.97 -2.07
CA VAL A 158 -5.59 2.09 -3.22
C VAL A 158 -6.03 0.64 -2.95
N PRO A 159 -5.62 -0.01 -1.84
CA PRO A 159 -6.07 -1.37 -1.56
C PRO A 159 -7.58 -1.45 -1.33
N GLY A 160 -8.21 -0.45 -0.69
CA GLY A 160 -9.66 -0.42 -0.52
C GLY A 160 -10.41 -0.36 -1.84
N MET A 161 -10.02 0.54 -2.75
CA MET A 161 -10.61 0.61 -4.10
C MET A 161 -10.41 -0.70 -4.88
N LEU A 162 -9.22 -1.31 -4.82
CA LEU A 162 -8.94 -2.55 -5.52
C LEU A 162 -9.77 -3.71 -4.97
N ILE A 163 -9.88 -3.85 -3.64
CA ILE A 163 -10.74 -4.87 -3.00
C ILE A 163 -12.20 -4.68 -3.43
N GLY A 164 -12.72 -3.45 -3.42
CA GLY A 164 -14.08 -3.16 -3.86
C GLY A 164 -14.30 -3.45 -5.36
N ALA A 165 -13.37 -3.05 -6.22
CA ALA A 165 -13.43 -3.29 -7.66
C ALA A 165 -13.35 -4.79 -8.00
N LEU A 166 -12.59 -5.58 -7.25
CA LEU A 166 -12.50 -7.04 -7.43
C LEU A 166 -13.84 -7.75 -7.20
N SER A 167 -14.76 -7.19 -6.42
CA SER A 167 -16.14 -7.71 -6.33
C SER A 167 -16.90 -7.61 -7.65
N PHE A 168 -16.43 -6.76 -8.57
CA PHE A 168 -16.91 -6.56 -9.95
C PHE A 168 -15.81 -6.95 -10.95
N GLY A 169 -15.07 -8.01 -10.67
CA GLY A 169 -13.88 -8.42 -11.39
C GLY A 169 -14.09 -8.71 -12.90
N HIS A 170 -15.33 -8.79 -13.37
CA HIS A 170 -15.68 -8.87 -14.80
C HIS A 170 -15.54 -7.52 -15.51
N LEU A 171 -15.49 -6.41 -14.78
CA LEU A 171 -15.23 -5.09 -15.38
C LEU A 171 -13.72 -4.85 -15.47
N PRO A 172 -13.22 -4.29 -16.57
CA PRO A 172 -11.86 -3.77 -16.61
C PRO A 172 -11.72 -2.56 -15.70
N ALA A 173 -10.53 -2.40 -15.11
CA ALA A 173 -10.23 -1.27 -14.24
C ALA A 173 -8.84 -0.70 -14.55
N VAL A 174 -8.73 0.62 -14.53
CA VAL A 174 -7.46 1.35 -14.63
C VAL A 174 -7.33 2.25 -13.41
N PHE A 175 -6.21 2.13 -12.71
CA PHE A 175 -5.88 3.03 -11.63
C PHE A 175 -5.14 4.26 -12.18
N VAL A 176 -5.55 5.45 -11.73
CA VAL A 176 -5.00 6.72 -12.21
C VAL A 176 -4.38 7.46 -11.03
N PRO A 177 -3.04 7.47 -10.91
CA PRO A 177 -2.37 8.13 -9.80
C PRO A 177 -2.36 9.65 -9.96
N ALA A 178 -2.35 10.37 -8.83
CA ALA A 178 -2.10 11.82 -8.82
C ALA A 178 -0.62 12.16 -8.96
N GLY A 179 0.25 11.31 -8.44
CA GLY A 179 1.69 11.51 -8.39
C GLY A 179 2.20 12.17 -7.10
N PRO A 180 3.51 12.15 -6.86
CA PRO A 180 4.12 12.77 -5.70
C PRO A 180 4.22 14.30 -5.88
N MET A 181 4.24 15.04 -4.74
CA MET A 181 4.66 16.44 -4.75
C MET A 181 6.13 16.55 -5.15
N LEU A 182 6.58 17.73 -5.53
CA LEU A 182 7.99 17.99 -5.80
C LEU A 182 8.82 17.83 -4.52
N THR A 183 10.11 17.58 -4.67
CA THR A 183 11.07 17.52 -3.56
C THR A 183 11.13 18.86 -2.84
N GLY A 184 10.88 18.85 -1.54
CA GLY A 184 10.99 20.00 -0.65
C GLY A 184 12.27 19.93 0.20
N LEU A 185 12.14 20.25 1.50
CA LEU A 185 13.24 20.15 2.45
C LEU A 185 13.79 18.71 2.49
N SER A 186 15.11 18.57 2.50
CA SER A 186 15.76 17.26 2.49
C SER A 186 15.34 16.40 3.71
N ASN A 187 15.28 15.07 3.53
CA ASN A 187 14.96 14.16 4.62
C ASN A 187 15.93 14.27 5.80
N ALA A 188 17.22 14.49 5.54
CA ALA A 188 18.24 14.68 6.57
C ALA A 188 17.95 15.92 7.43
N GLU A 189 17.63 17.05 6.79
CA GLU A 189 17.35 18.31 7.49
C GLU A 189 16.04 18.22 8.27
N LYS A 190 15.01 17.62 7.70
CA LYS A 190 13.75 17.38 8.40
C LYS A 190 13.93 16.53 9.68
N VAL A 191 14.70 15.45 9.58
CA VAL A 191 15.04 14.61 10.74
C VAL A 191 15.82 15.41 11.78
N ARG A 192 16.80 16.21 11.35
CA ARG A 192 17.60 17.07 12.24
C ARG A 192 16.72 18.04 13.04
N VAL A 193 15.79 18.74 12.37
CA VAL A 193 14.91 19.70 13.06
C VAL A 193 13.97 18.98 14.03
N ARG A 194 13.43 17.81 13.68
CA ARG A 194 12.61 16.98 14.59
C ARG A 194 13.38 16.54 15.84
N GLN A 195 14.65 16.16 15.68
CA GLN A 195 15.51 15.80 16.81
C GLN A 195 15.78 17.02 17.72
N LEU A 196 16.11 18.17 17.14
CA LEU A 196 16.31 19.41 17.91
C LEU A 196 15.05 19.83 18.67
N TYR A 197 13.88 19.66 18.07
CA TYR A 197 12.61 19.90 18.75
C TYR A 197 12.38 18.91 19.91
N ALA A 198 12.64 17.63 19.70
CA ALA A 198 12.51 16.61 20.75
C ALA A 198 13.48 16.85 21.92
N GLU A 199 14.63 17.46 21.65
CA GLU A 199 15.62 17.87 22.65
C GLU A 199 15.33 19.25 23.29
N GLY A 200 14.25 19.93 22.87
CA GLY A 200 13.88 21.27 23.36
C GLY A 200 14.80 22.40 22.89
N LYS A 201 15.60 22.17 21.86
CA LYS A 201 16.58 23.15 21.32
C LYS A 201 15.98 24.09 20.27
N VAL A 202 14.85 23.75 19.67
CA VAL A 202 14.06 24.58 18.78
C VAL A 202 12.61 24.60 19.20
N GLY A 203 11.87 25.65 18.84
CA GLY A 203 10.47 25.82 19.17
C GLY A 203 9.51 25.17 18.17
N ARG A 204 8.21 25.29 18.45
CA ARG A 204 7.16 24.77 17.57
C ARG A 204 7.15 25.46 16.21
N ASP A 205 7.48 26.74 16.15
CA ASP A 205 7.42 27.53 14.92
C ASP A 205 8.50 27.08 13.93
N GLU A 206 9.74 26.82 14.39
CA GLU A 206 10.81 26.27 13.54
C GLU A 206 10.48 24.85 13.07
N LEU A 207 9.87 24.03 13.93
CA LEU A 207 9.41 22.71 13.52
C LEU A 207 8.32 22.82 12.44
N LEU A 208 7.31 23.67 12.63
CA LEU A 208 6.23 23.87 11.68
C LEU A 208 6.76 24.38 10.33
N GLU A 209 7.72 25.30 10.34
CA GLU A 209 8.38 25.81 9.13
C GLU A 209 9.06 24.68 8.35
N ALA A 210 9.88 23.85 9.03
CA ALA A 210 10.54 22.71 8.39
C ALA A 210 9.56 21.68 7.85
N GLU A 211 8.48 21.38 8.58
CA GLU A 211 7.42 20.49 8.10
C GLU A 211 6.70 21.09 6.89
N SER A 212 6.40 22.39 6.90
CA SER A 212 5.74 23.08 5.79
C SER A 212 6.61 23.12 4.52
N GLN A 213 7.91 23.24 4.67
CA GLN A 213 8.86 23.13 3.55
C GLN A 213 9.00 21.69 3.02
N SER A 214 8.68 20.69 3.84
CA SER A 214 8.69 19.29 3.43
C SER A 214 7.37 18.86 2.77
N TYR A 215 6.24 19.46 3.16
CA TYR A 215 4.89 19.19 2.67
C TYR A 215 4.29 20.47 2.10
N HIS A 216 4.82 20.91 0.96
CA HIS A 216 4.62 22.28 0.47
C HIS A 216 3.61 22.42 -0.69
N SER A 217 3.10 21.30 -1.24
CA SER A 217 2.23 21.35 -2.42
C SER A 217 1.29 20.14 -2.51
N ALA A 218 0.40 20.15 -3.49
CA ALA A 218 -0.44 19.01 -3.82
C ALA A 218 0.38 17.83 -4.36
N GLY A 219 -0.02 16.61 -4.02
CA GLY A 219 0.66 15.36 -4.36
C GLY A 219 0.91 14.48 -3.14
N THR A 220 1.33 13.23 -3.35
CA THR A 220 1.73 12.34 -2.24
C THR A 220 3.01 12.83 -1.58
N CYS A 221 3.18 12.48 -0.30
CA CYS A 221 4.46 12.68 0.38
C CYS A 221 5.61 12.07 -0.43
N THR A 222 6.81 12.66 -0.40
CA THR A 222 7.93 12.21 -1.24
C THR A 222 8.72 11.04 -0.66
N PHE A 223 8.57 10.71 0.64
CA PHE A 223 9.21 9.53 1.22
C PHE A 223 8.54 8.22 0.73
N TYR A 224 9.31 7.13 0.74
CA TYR A 224 8.84 5.83 0.27
C TYR A 224 8.13 5.04 1.38
N GLY A 225 7.00 5.58 1.83
CA GLY A 225 6.05 4.91 2.71
C GLY A 225 4.99 4.13 1.93
N THR A 226 3.88 3.80 2.60
CA THR A 226 2.81 2.98 2.00
C THR A 226 2.13 3.70 0.82
N ALA A 227 2.03 5.02 0.84
CA ALA A 227 1.47 5.80 -0.26
C ALA A 227 2.19 5.52 -1.59
N ASN A 228 3.51 5.66 -1.62
CA ASN A 228 4.30 5.48 -2.83
C ASN A 228 4.57 4.02 -3.18
N SER A 229 4.71 3.13 -2.19
CA SER A 229 4.81 1.71 -2.48
C SER A 229 3.51 1.09 -3.00
N ASN A 230 2.33 1.68 -2.71
CA ASN A 230 1.08 1.34 -3.41
C ASN A 230 1.13 1.71 -4.90
N GLN A 231 1.71 2.87 -5.25
CA GLN A 231 1.82 3.28 -6.65
C GLN A 231 2.75 2.33 -7.42
N MET A 232 3.90 1.98 -6.85
CA MET A 232 4.79 0.96 -7.39
C MET A 232 4.05 -0.37 -7.57
N LEU A 233 3.29 -0.80 -6.57
CA LEU A 233 2.52 -2.04 -6.57
C LEU A 233 1.50 -2.07 -7.72
N MET A 234 0.72 -1.00 -7.90
CA MET A 234 -0.26 -0.91 -8.98
C MET A 234 0.41 -0.96 -10.36
N GLU A 235 1.57 -0.35 -10.53
CA GLU A 235 2.27 -0.35 -11.80
C GLU A 235 2.88 -1.73 -12.12
N ILE A 236 3.58 -2.36 -11.17
CA ILE A 236 4.21 -3.67 -11.38
C ILE A 236 3.18 -4.81 -11.51
N MET A 237 1.97 -4.61 -10.98
CA MET A 237 0.84 -5.51 -11.18
C MET A 237 0.07 -5.22 -12.49
N GLY A 238 0.51 -4.24 -13.29
CA GLY A 238 -0.10 -3.93 -14.57
C GLY A 238 -1.43 -3.17 -14.51
N LEU A 239 -1.70 -2.42 -13.45
CA LEU A 239 -2.95 -1.65 -13.23
C LEU A 239 -2.81 -0.15 -13.49
N HIS A 240 -1.58 0.37 -13.62
CA HIS A 240 -1.26 1.71 -14.09
C HIS A 240 -0.79 1.70 -15.54
N LEU A 241 -0.82 2.83 -16.23
CA LEU A 241 -0.04 3.02 -17.44
C LEU A 241 1.46 2.97 -17.14
N PRO A 242 2.30 2.39 -18.02
CA PRO A 242 3.74 2.30 -17.79
C PRO A 242 4.38 3.66 -17.50
N GLY A 243 5.19 3.72 -16.44
CA GLY A 243 5.92 4.91 -16.02
C GLY A 243 5.06 6.01 -15.39
N SER A 244 3.78 5.74 -15.13
CA SER A 244 2.87 6.80 -14.65
C SER A 244 2.90 7.06 -13.14
N SER A 245 3.41 6.13 -12.32
CA SER A 245 3.29 6.17 -10.86
C SER A 245 3.85 7.44 -10.22
N PHE A 246 5.01 7.90 -10.69
CA PHE A 246 5.78 8.97 -10.02
C PHE A 246 5.89 10.26 -10.83
N ILE A 247 5.02 10.48 -11.82
CA ILE A 247 4.91 11.76 -12.52
C ILE A 247 4.15 12.75 -11.64
N ASN A 248 4.72 13.92 -11.39
CA ASN A 248 4.17 14.94 -10.51
C ASN A 248 2.82 15.47 -11.00
N PRO A 249 1.91 15.85 -10.09
CA PRO A 249 0.64 16.50 -10.44
C PRO A 249 0.86 17.86 -11.09
N GLY A 250 -0.13 18.30 -11.88
CA GLY A 250 -0.11 19.60 -12.55
C GLY A 250 0.85 19.70 -13.76
N THR A 251 1.58 18.65 -14.11
CA THR A 251 2.44 18.62 -15.29
C THR A 251 1.66 18.25 -16.56
N PRO A 252 2.04 18.76 -17.74
CA PRO A 252 1.42 18.36 -19.00
C PRO A 252 1.47 16.83 -19.22
N LEU A 253 2.56 16.18 -18.86
CA LEU A 253 2.70 14.72 -18.98
C LEU A 253 1.66 13.99 -18.10
N ARG A 254 1.44 14.45 -16.86
CA ARG A 254 0.39 13.89 -15.98
C ARG A 254 -0.99 14.02 -16.59
N GLU A 255 -1.30 15.15 -17.22
CA GLU A 255 -2.59 15.35 -17.87
C GLU A 255 -2.78 14.38 -19.05
N HIS A 256 -1.78 14.25 -19.91
CA HIS A 256 -1.82 13.33 -21.03
C HIS A 256 -1.90 11.85 -20.58
N LEU A 257 -1.23 11.47 -19.49
CA LEU A 257 -1.36 10.15 -18.89
C LEU A 257 -2.77 9.88 -18.35
N THR A 258 -3.41 10.89 -17.73
CA THR A 258 -4.81 10.79 -17.27
C THR A 258 -5.75 10.54 -18.45
N ARG A 259 -5.59 11.26 -19.55
CA ARG A 259 -6.37 11.06 -20.78
C ARG A 259 -6.06 9.70 -21.43
N GLY A 260 -4.80 9.30 -21.48
CA GLY A 260 -4.34 7.99 -21.98
C GLY A 260 -4.94 6.83 -21.22
N ALA A 261 -5.12 6.94 -19.90
CA ALA A 261 -5.79 5.93 -19.09
C ALA A 261 -7.25 5.70 -19.52
N VAL A 262 -7.96 6.78 -19.92
CA VAL A 262 -9.34 6.68 -20.43
C VAL A 262 -9.35 6.00 -21.80
N THR A 263 -8.45 6.37 -22.69
CA THR A 263 -8.29 5.74 -24.00
C THR A 263 -7.99 4.25 -23.85
N GLN A 264 -7.10 3.91 -22.93
CA GLN A 264 -6.77 2.51 -22.67
C GLN A 264 -7.96 1.74 -22.08
N LEU A 265 -8.71 2.33 -21.13
CA LEU A 265 -9.90 1.67 -20.58
C LEU A 265 -10.95 1.40 -21.66
N ALA A 266 -11.13 2.31 -22.63
CA ALA A 266 -12.06 2.11 -23.75
C ALA A 266 -11.71 0.83 -24.54
N ARG A 267 -10.43 0.57 -24.78
CA ARG A 267 -9.94 -0.63 -25.48
C ARG A 267 -10.18 -1.91 -24.69
N LEU A 268 -10.15 -1.83 -23.34
CA LEU A 268 -10.26 -2.98 -22.43
C LEU A 268 -11.70 -3.45 -22.21
N THR A 269 -12.71 -2.64 -22.51
CA THR A 269 -14.10 -3.03 -22.26
C THR A 269 -14.57 -4.16 -23.18
N SER A 270 -15.68 -4.79 -22.84
CA SER A 270 -16.32 -5.81 -23.71
C SER A 270 -16.81 -5.24 -25.05
N MET A 271 -16.83 -3.92 -25.21
CA MET A 271 -17.13 -3.20 -26.45
C MET A 271 -15.87 -2.68 -27.16
N GLY A 272 -14.70 -2.86 -26.56
CA GLY A 272 -13.41 -2.42 -27.08
C GLY A 272 -12.68 -3.52 -27.86
N GLU A 273 -11.38 -3.31 -28.13
CA GLU A 273 -10.56 -4.17 -28.97
C GLU A 273 -10.04 -5.40 -28.24
N ILE A 274 -9.71 -5.26 -26.94
CA ILE A 274 -9.03 -6.28 -26.13
C ILE A 274 -9.70 -6.40 -24.76
N TYR A 275 -10.76 -7.15 -24.66
CA TYR A 275 -11.44 -7.32 -23.38
C TYR A 275 -10.53 -7.95 -22.33
N THR A 276 -10.19 -7.15 -21.30
CA THR A 276 -9.32 -7.60 -20.21
C THR A 276 -9.95 -7.22 -18.87
N PRO A 277 -10.73 -8.11 -18.25
CA PRO A 277 -11.36 -7.86 -16.97
C PRO A 277 -10.33 -7.80 -15.83
N LEU A 278 -10.65 -7.07 -14.77
CA LEU A 278 -9.75 -6.89 -13.61
C LEU A 278 -9.33 -8.24 -12.99
N ALA A 279 -10.22 -9.21 -12.96
CA ALA A 279 -9.94 -10.55 -12.41
C ALA A 279 -8.85 -11.31 -13.17
N ASP A 280 -8.67 -11.02 -14.46
CA ASP A 280 -7.63 -11.64 -15.29
C ASP A 280 -6.26 -10.97 -15.06
N ILE A 281 -6.23 -9.69 -14.63
CA ILE A 281 -4.99 -8.96 -14.32
C ILE A 281 -4.49 -9.32 -12.92
N VAL A 282 -5.41 -9.35 -11.94
CA VAL A 282 -5.06 -9.66 -10.54
C VAL A 282 -5.10 -11.18 -10.33
N ASP A 283 -4.08 -11.85 -10.82
CA ASP A 283 -3.84 -13.28 -10.61
C ASP A 283 -2.69 -13.53 -9.63
N GLU A 284 -2.37 -14.78 -9.41
CA GLU A 284 -1.32 -15.22 -8.49
C GLU A 284 0.05 -14.70 -8.92
N ARG A 285 0.35 -14.65 -10.23
CA ARG A 285 1.62 -14.17 -10.78
C ARG A 285 1.77 -12.66 -10.62
N ALA A 286 0.71 -11.90 -10.91
CA ALA A 286 0.71 -10.44 -10.72
C ALA A 286 0.88 -10.07 -9.23
N LEU A 287 0.26 -10.81 -8.31
CA LEU A 287 0.42 -10.63 -6.87
C LEU A 287 1.85 -10.95 -6.41
N VAL A 288 2.46 -12.02 -6.92
CA VAL A 288 3.87 -12.35 -6.64
C VAL A 288 4.79 -11.28 -7.22
N ASN A 289 4.56 -10.77 -8.43
CA ASN A 289 5.29 -9.63 -8.99
C ASN A 289 5.20 -8.40 -8.08
N GLY A 290 4.03 -8.12 -7.52
CA GLY A 290 3.83 -7.06 -6.55
C GLY A 290 4.71 -7.25 -5.30
N ILE A 291 4.75 -8.45 -4.74
CA ILE A 291 5.59 -8.77 -3.57
C ILE A 291 7.07 -8.61 -3.91
N VAL A 292 7.52 -9.10 -5.07
CA VAL A 292 8.90 -8.95 -5.54
C VAL A 292 9.27 -7.46 -5.65
N GLY A 293 8.40 -6.64 -6.23
CA GLY A 293 8.60 -5.19 -6.29
C GLY A 293 8.73 -4.54 -4.91
N LEU A 294 7.88 -4.92 -3.96
CA LEU A 294 7.95 -4.43 -2.57
C LEU A 294 9.27 -4.80 -1.89
N LEU A 295 9.76 -6.01 -2.10
CA LEU A 295 11.01 -6.50 -1.53
C LEU A 295 12.23 -5.80 -2.17
N ALA A 296 12.25 -5.68 -3.48
CA ALA A 296 13.33 -5.04 -4.22
C ALA A 296 13.46 -3.54 -3.93
N THR A 297 12.37 -2.88 -3.60
CA THR A 297 12.36 -1.44 -3.27
C THR A 297 12.44 -1.14 -1.77
N GLY A 298 12.38 -2.16 -0.91
CA GLY A 298 12.26 -1.97 0.53
C GLY A 298 10.97 -1.25 0.91
N GLY A 299 9.85 -1.64 0.29
CA GLY A 299 8.53 -1.04 0.48
C GLY A 299 8.00 -1.11 1.92
N SER A 300 6.84 -0.52 2.12
CA SER A 300 6.21 -0.49 3.45
C SER A 300 5.77 -1.87 3.93
N THR A 301 6.03 -2.17 5.21
CA THR A 301 5.55 -3.39 5.87
C THR A 301 4.02 -3.47 5.98
N ASN A 302 3.29 -2.35 5.84
CA ASN A 302 1.83 -2.35 5.83
C ASN A 302 1.27 -3.21 4.68
N HIS A 303 2.05 -3.43 3.62
CA HIS A 303 1.67 -4.37 2.55
C HIS A 303 1.61 -5.84 3.00
N ALA A 304 2.27 -6.22 4.09
CA ALA A 304 2.09 -7.55 4.69
C ALA A 304 0.66 -7.77 5.24
N ILE A 305 -0.15 -6.71 5.30
CA ILE A 305 -1.58 -6.76 5.59
C ILE A 305 -2.38 -6.51 4.29
N HIS A 306 -2.04 -5.46 3.55
CA HIS A 306 -2.86 -5.00 2.43
C HIS A 306 -2.85 -5.96 1.24
N ILE A 307 -1.69 -6.51 0.86
CA ILE A 307 -1.61 -7.42 -0.29
C ILE A 307 -2.33 -8.74 0.00
N ILE A 308 -2.33 -9.19 1.26
CA ILE A 308 -3.07 -10.37 1.69
C ILE A 308 -4.59 -10.13 1.59
N ALA A 309 -5.06 -8.96 1.99
CA ALA A 309 -6.47 -8.59 1.85
C ALA A 309 -6.90 -8.46 0.38
N ILE A 310 -6.05 -7.90 -0.49
CA ILE A 310 -6.26 -7.83 -1.94
C ILE A 310 -6.32 -9.24 -2.53
N ALA A 311 -5.35 -10.10 -2.19
CA ALA A 311 -5.30 -11.48 -2.68
C ALA A 311 -6.57 -12.24 -2.28
N LYS A 312 -7.02 -12.10 -1.02
CA LYS A 312 -8.25 -12.71 -0.51
C LYS A 312 -9.49 -12.27 -1.31
N ALA A 313 -9.58 -10.99 -1.69
CA ALA A 313 -10.66 -10.46 -2.52
C ALA A 313 -10.64 -11.03 -3.96
N ALA A 314 -9.46 -11.38 -4.47
CA ALA A 314 -9.28 -12.07 -5.76
C ALA A 314 -9.41 -13.60 -5.66
N GLY A 315 -9.74 -14.15 -4.50
CA GLY A 315 -9.81 -15.60 -4.26
C GLY A 315 -8.44 -16.28 -4.10
N VAL A 316 -7.37 -15.51 -3.90
CA VAL A 316 -5.99 -16.01 -3.77
C VAL A 316 -5.59 -16.04 -2.29
N ILE A 317 -4.82 -17.04 -1.89
CA ILE A 317 -4.33 -17.23 -0.51
C ILE A 317 -2.82 -17.04 -0.49
N ILE A 318 -2.38 -15.92 0.08
CA ILE A 318 -0.97 -15.58 0.35
C ILE A 318 -0.76 -15.54 1.87
N ASN A 319 0.41 -15.92 2.34
CA ASN A 319 0.79 -15.80 3.74
C ASN A 319 2.21 -15.20 3.91
N TRP A 320 2.59 -14.91 5.14
CA TRP A 320 3.90 -14.30 5.43
C TRP A 320 5.08 -15.22 5.12
N GLN A 321 4.89 -16.55 5.11
CA GLN A 321 5.94 -17.49 4.71
C GLN A 321 6.31 -17.33 3.23
N ASP A 322 5.32 -17.13 2.35
CA ASP A 322 5.55 -16.87 0.93
C ASP A 322 6.38 -15.59 0.74
N MET A 323 6.04 -14.53 1.48
CA MET A 323 6.77 -13.26 1.44
C MET A 323 8.21 -13.40 1.96
N ALA A 324 8.42 -14.17 3.03
CA ALA A 324 9.74 -14.41 3.61
C ALA A 324 10.64 -15.22 2.69
N GLU A 325 10.10 -16.22 2.01
CA GLU A 325 10.85 -17.03 1.04
C GLU A 325 11.23 -16.19 -0.21
N LEU A 326 10.31 -15.40 -0.74
CA LEU A 326 10.63 -14.45 -1.80
C LEU A 326 11.71 -13.46 -1.36
N SER A 327 11.64 -12.96 -0.11
CA SER A 327 12.63 -12.04 0.45
C SER A 327 14.05 -12.60 0.48
N SER A 328 14.20 -13.92 0.57
CA SER A 328 15.53 -14.57 0.59
C SER A 328 16.24 -14.57 -0.77
N VAL A 329 15.52 -14.36 -1.86
CA VAL A 329 16.06 -14.40 -3.24
C VAL A 329 15.90 -13.10 -4.01
N VAL A 330 15.10 -12.17 -3.51
CA VAL A 330 14.89 -10.85 -4.14
C VAL A 330 15.86 -9.85 -3.52
N PRO A 331 16.80 -9.28 -4.29
CA PRO A 331 17.76 -8.31 -3.78
C PRO A 331 17.12 -6.95 -3.52
N LEU A 332 17.66 -6.19 -2.57
CA LEU A 332 17.30 -4.79 -2.36
C LEU A 332 18.01 -3.92 -3.39
N LEU A 333 17.23 -3.27 -4.25
CA LEU A 333 17.72 -2.45 -5.38
C LEU A 333 17.58 -0.94 -5.17
N CYS A 334 16.78 -0.50 -4.19
CA CYS A 334 16.48 0.92 -4.01
C CYS A 334 16.82 1.43 -2.62
N ARG A 335 17.43 2.63 -2.57
CA ARG A 335 17.72 3.41 -1.35
C ARG A 335 16.90 4.69 -1.32
N ILE A 336 15.60 4.55 -1.20
CA ILE A 336 14.65 5.66 -1.04
C ILE A 336 14.31 5.76 0.45
N TYR A 337 14.21 6.98 1.01
CA TYR A 337 13.93 7.17 2.44
C TYR A 337 12.66 6.38 2.88
N PRO A 338 12.73 5.54 3.91
CA PRO A 338 13.72 5.47 5.00
C PRO A 338 14.94 4.56 4.74
N ASN A 339 15.03 3.85 3.62
CA ASN A 339 16.15 2.95 3.32
C ASN A 339 17.43 3.72 2.88
N GLY A 340 17.29 4.98 2.49
CA GLY A 340 18.35 5.91 2.07
C GLY A 340 17.95 7.35 2.35
N GLN A 341 18.64 8.31 1.70
CA GLN A 341 18.35 9.74 1.85
C GLN A 341 17.48 10.31 0.72
N ALA A 342 17.50 9.66 -0.45
CA ALA A 342 16.73 10.04 -1.63
C ALA A 342 15.21 9.94 -1.39
N ASP A 343 14.44 10.68 -2.16
CA ASP A 343 12.99 10.58 -2.22
C ASP A 343 12.51 9.94 -3.54
N VAL A 344 11.21 9.84 -3.75
CA VAL A 344 10.63 9.20 -4.94
C VAL A 344 10.87 9.99 -6.23
N ASN A 345 11.10 11.30 -6.17
CA ASN A 345 11.46 12.08 -7.34
C ASN A 345 12.90 11.76 -7.80
N HIS A 346 13.82 11.53 -6.84
CA HIS A 346 15.17 11.03 -7.14
C HIS A 346 15.12 9.61 -7.72
N PHE A 347 14.25 8.74 -7.19
CA PHE A 347 14.02 7.41 -7.77
C PHE A 347 13.53 7.50 -9.22
N GLN A 348 12.55 8.37 -9.49
CA GLN A 348 12.06 8.58 -10.85
C GLN A 348 13.17 9.12 -11.78
N ALA A 349 14.00 10.07 -11.30
CA ALA A 349 15.13 10.62 -12.04
C ALA A 349 16.25 9.59 -12.28
N ALA A 350 16.45 8.64 -11.36
CA ALA A 350 17.46 7.57 -11.50
C ALA A 350 17.07 6.49 -12.54
N GLY A 351 15.82 6.50 -13.04
CA GLY A 351 15.31 5.55 -14.03
C GLY A 351 13.93 4.97 -13.68
N GLY A 352 13.48 5.18 -12.45
CA GLY A 352 12.10 4.88 -12.00
C GLY A 352 11.66 3.45 -12.21
N MET A 353 10.35 3.28 -12.46
CA MET A 353 9.73 1.97 -12.61
C MET A 353 10.23 1.21 -13.84
N SER A 354 10.50 1.88 -14.96
CA SER A 354 10.95 1.22 -16.18
C SER A 354 12.30 0.51 -16.01
N LEU A 355 13.23 1.14 -15.28
CA LEU A 355 14.51 0.53 -14.92
C LEU A 355 14.32 -0.62 -13.93
N LEU A 356 13.57 -0.42 -12.86
CA LEU A 356 13.33 -1.43 -11.83
C LEU A 356 12.71 -2.70 -12.42
N ILE A 357 11.66 -2.57 -13.21
CA ILE A 357 10.97 -3.72 -13.82
C ILE A 357 11.90 -4.45 -14.79
N ARG A 358 12.69 -3.74 -15.59
CA ARG A 358 13.65 -4.35 -16.50
C ARG A 358 14.73 -5.13 -15.75
N GLU A 359 15.32 -4.56 -14.68
CA GLU A 359 16.31 -5.25 -13.85
C GLU A 359 15.76 -6.56 -13.29
N LEU A 360 14.57 -6.52 -12.72
CA LEU A 360 13.90 -7.68 -12.13
C LEU A 360 13.50 -8.73 -13.19
N LEU A 361 13.01 -8.31 -14.35
CA LEU A 361 12.70 -9.22 -15.47
C LEU A 361 13.98 -9.89 -16.00
N THR A 362 15.05 -9.12 -16.20
CA THR A 362 16.33 -9.63 -16.68
C THR A 362 16.92 -10.64 -15.71
N ALA A 363 16.80 -10.41 -14.42
CA ALA A 363 17.22 -11.34 -13.36
C ALA A 363 16.29 -12.55 -13.21
N GLY A 364 15.18 -12.61 -13.95
CA GLY A 364 14.20 -13.68 -13.88
C GLY A 364 13.42 -13.73 -12.56
N LEU A 365 13.24 -12.57 -11.91
CA LEU A 365 12.54 -12.44 -10.64
C LEU A 365 11.06 -12.07 -10.81
N LEU A 366 10.62 -11.67 -12.01
CA LEU A 366 9.23 -11.33 -12.30
C LEU A 366 8.65 -12.29 -13.35
N HIS A 367 7.38 -12.63 -13.18
CA HIS A 367 6.59 -13.27 -14.23
C HIS A 367 6.29 -12.24 -15.32
N ASN A 368 6.81 -12.47 -16.53
CA ASN A 368 6.48 -11.63 -17.68
C ASN A 368 5.13 -12.01 -18.30
N ASP A 369 4.71 -13.26 -18.18
CA ASP A 369 3.50 -13.86 -18.77
C ASP A 369 2.24 -13.55 -17.96
N VAL A 370 2.04 -12.28 -17.63
CA VAL A 370 0.87 -11.74 -16.92
C VAL A 370 0.04 -10.86 -17.85
N LYS A 371 -1.27 -10.81 -17.62
CA LYS A 371 -2.12 -9.81 -18.26
C LYS A 371 -1.98 -8.47 -17.53
N THR A 372 -2.08 -7.40 -18.28
CA THR A 372 -2.03 -6.02 -17.76
C THR A 372 -3.14 -5.19 -18.41
N ILE A 373 -3.26 -3.93 -18.01
CA ILE A 373 -4.14 -3.00 -18.73
C ILE A 373 -3.72 -2.76 -20.19
N LEU A 374 -2.54 -3.24 -20.64
CA LEU A 374 -2.14 -3.24 -22.05
C LEU A 374 -2.56 -4.51 -22.79
N GLY A 375 -3.22 -5.45 -22.11
CA GLY A 375 -3.63 -6.74 -22.65
C GLY A 375 -2.65 -7.87 -22.31
N GLU A 376 -2.39 -8.77 -23.27
CA GLU A 376 -1.58 -9.98 -23.08
C GLU A 376 -0.08 -9.78 -23.34
N GLU A 377 0.39 -8.57 -23.61
CA GLU A 377 1.78 -8.28 -23.95
C GLU A 377 2.77 -8.43 -22.77
N GLY A 378 2.24 -8.65 -21.57
CA GLY A 378 3.02 -8.88 -20.36
C GLY A 378 3.72 -7.61 -19.82
N LEU A 379 4.64 -7.82 -18.85
CA LEU A 379 5.35 -6.73 -18.20
C LEU A 379 6.48 -6.11 -19.03
N GLN A 380 6.85 -6.69 -20.16
CA GLN A 380 7.92 -6.14 -21.01
C GLN A 380 7.63 -4.69 -21.45
N GLN A 381 6.35 -4.33 -21.64
CA GLN A 381 5.94 -2.98 -22.00
C GLN A 381 6.16 -1.98 -20.87
N TYR A 382 6.26 -2.43 -19.62
CA TYR A 382 6.53 -1.59 -18.45
C TYR A 382 8.02 -1.23 -18.30
N CYS A 383 8.89 -1.72 -19.18
CA CYS A 383 10.26 -1.26 -19.33
C CYS A 383 10.37 0.05 -20.14
N LEU A 384 9.26 0.60 -20.59
CA LEU A 384 9.16 1.87 -21.30
C LEU A 384 8.84 3.01 -20.33
N GLU A 385 9.24 4.23 -20.69
CA GLU A 385 8.90 5.46 -19.99
C GLU A 385 8.04 6.39 -20.87
N PRO A 386 7.03 7.08 -20.31
CA PRO A 386 6.18 7.99 -21.05
C PRO A 386 6.89 9.32 -21.32
N PHE A 387 6.61 9.91 -22.48
CA PHE A 387 7.06 11.24 -22.82
C PHE A 387 6.03 11.96 -23.71
N LEU A 388 6.18 13.26 -23.87
CA LEU A 388 5.38 14.04 -24.78
C LEU A 388 6.13 14.24 -26.09
N ASN A 389 5.57 13.66 -27.16
CA ASN A 389 6.09 13.81 -28.51
C ASN A 389 5.44 15.04 -29.19
N ALA A 390 6.23 15.97 -29.67
CA ALA A 390 5.80 17.21 -30.33
C ALA A 390 6.08 17.25 -31.85
N GLU A 391 6.56 16.14 -32.45
CA GLU A 391 7.02 16.12 -33.84
C GLU A 391 5.90 16.40 -34.87
N SER A 392 4.63 16.20 -34.53
CA SER A 392 3.49 16.36 -35.42
C SER A 392 2.79 17.74 -35.34
N GLY A 393 3.37 18.70 -34.60
CA GLY A 393 2.70 19.98 -34.33
C GLY A 393 1.58 19.91 -33.28
N THR A 394 1.26 18.70 -32.82
CA THR A 394 0.36 18.42 -31.69
C THR A 394 1.13 17.61 -30.65
N THR A 395 1.01 17.98 -29.39
CA THR A 395 1.63 17.23 -28.30
C THR A 395 0.84 15.93 -28.07
N GLN A 396 1.52 14.78 -28.18
CA GLN A 396 0.92 13.46 -27.99
C GLN A 396 1.70 12.67 -26.92
N LEU A 397 0.97 11.84 -26.18
CA LEU A 397 1.58 10.86 -25.26
C LEU A 397 2.18 9.72 -26.07
N ASP A 398 3.44 9.42 -25.82
CA ASP A 398 4.16 8.31 -26.45
C ASP A 398 5.10 7.66 -25.42
N TRP A 399 5.65 6.50 -25.76
CA TRP A 399 6.55 5.73 -24.91
C TRP A 399 7.89 5.46 -25.62
N ARG A 400 8.96 5.54 -24.86
CA ARG A 400 10.32 5.24 -25.30
C ARG A 400 11.00 4.28 -24.33
N LYS A 401 12.09 3.67 -24.75
CA LYS A 401 12.91 2.86 -23.84
C LYS A 401 13.44 3.72 -22.71
N GLY A 402 13.26 3.27 -21.48
CA GLY A 402 13.85 3.86 -20.31
C GLY A 402 15.40 3.72 -20.30
N PRO A 403 16.11 4.37 -19.36
CA PRO A 403 17.56 4.32 -19.25
C PRO A 403 18.08 2.88 -19.20
N ALA A 404 19.16 2.57 -19.93
CA ALA A 404 19.74 1.21 -19.95
C ALA A 404 20.35 0.83 -18.59
N GLU A 405 20.89 1.80 -17.86
CA GLU A 405 21.45 1.68 -16.52
C GLU A 405 20.90 2.79 -15.63
N SER A 406 21.06 2.63 -14.32
CA SER A 406 20.71 3.66 -13.36
C SER A 406 21.48 4.95 -13.62
N LEU A 407 20.76 6.07 -13.67
CA LEU A 407 21.35 7.41 -13.75
C LEU A 407 21.89 7.90 -12.40
N ASP A 408 21.51 7.24 -11.30
CA ASP A 408 22.02 7.45 -9.95
C ASP A 408 22.09 6.09 -9.21
N LYS A 409 23.30 5.52 -9.19
CA LYS A 409 23.58 4.20 -8.60
C LYS A 409 23.53 4.19 -7.06
N ASP A 410 23.51 5.35 -6.40
CA ASP A 410 23.30 5.46 -4.96
C ASP A 410 21.82 5.36 -4.59
N VAL A 411 20.91 5.60 -5.54
CA VAL A 411 19.46 5.55 -5.38
C VAL A 411 18.88 4.24 -5.90
N VAL A 412 19.28 3.82 -7.12
CA VAL A 412 18.85 2.56 -7.75
C VAL A 412 20.08 1.79 -8.21
N SER A 413 20.23 0.57 -7.73
CA SER A 413 21.32 -0.31 -8.11
C SER A 413 20.81 -1.44 -9.04
N SER A 414 21.72 -2.23 -9.61
CA SER A 414 21.38 -3.39 -10.44
C SER A 414 21.26 -4.68 -9.62
N CYS A 415 20.65 -5.71 -10.20
CA CYS A 415 20.61 -7.03 -9.61
C CYS A 415 22.01 -7.69 -9.50
N GLU A 416 22.99 -7.26 -10.31
CA GLU A 416 24.38 -7.75 -10.24
C GLU A 416 25.16 -7.15 -9.06
N SER A 417 24.77 -5.95 -8.61
CA SER A 417 25.44 -5.23 -7.52
C SER A 417 24.43 -4.58 -6.58
N PRO A 418 23.56 -5.37 -5.92
CA PRO A 418 22.48 -4.84 -5.09
C PRO A 418 22.97 -4.23 -3.78
N PHE A 419 22.17 -3.38 -3.16
CA PHE A 419 22.46 -2.85 -1.82
C PHE A 419 22.41 -3.92 -0.72
N SER A 420 21.62 -4.98 -0.94
CA SER A 420 21.56 -6.19 -0.13
C SER A 420 21.17 -7.36 -1.03
N ALA A 421 21.76 -8.52 -0.79
CA ALA A 421 21.42 -9.75 -1.52
C ALA A 421 20.02 -10.27 -1.19
N GLU A 422 19.45 -9.82 -0.06
CA GLU A 422 18.12 -10.19 0.41
C GLU A 422 17.19 -8.97 0.45
N GLY A 423 15.89 -9.21 0.30
CA GLY A 423 14.85 -8.20 0.43
C GLY A 423 14.70 -7.66 1.84
N GLY A 424 13.87 -6.64 1.97
CA GLY A 424 13.77 -5.88 3.20
C GLY A 424 12.86 -6.47 4.28
N LEU A 425 12.26 -7.65 4.09
CA LEU A 425 11.28 -8.23 5.00
C LEU A 425 11.73 -9.60 5.53
N LYS A 426 11.60 -9.83 6.84
CA LYS A 426 11.79 -11.15 7.46
C LYS A 426 10.54 -11.53 8.26
N LEU A 427 10.28 -12.84 8.31
CA LEU A 427 9.31 -13.44 9.21
C LEU A 427 10.04 -13.82 10.52
N LEU A 428 9.47 -13.41 11.64
CA LEU A 428 9.92 -13.79 12.98
C LEU A 428 8.95 -14.82 13.55
N THR A 429 9.49 -15.86 14.17
CA THR A 429 8.70 -16.93 14.80
C THR A 429 9.30 -17.29 16.16
N GLY A 430 8.46 -17.75 17.07
CA GLY A 430 8.87 -18.20 18.40
C GLY A 430 7.70 -18.40 19.35
N ASN A 431 7.99 -18.49 20.65
CA ASN A 431 6.95 -18.70 21.65
C ASN A 431 6.06 -17.46 21.91
N LEU A 432 6.43 -16.29 21.35
CA LEU A 432 5.56 -15.10 21.35
C LEU A 432 4.53 -15.11 20.22
N GLY A 433 4.74 -15.90 19.16
CA GLY A 433 3.88 -15.95 17.98
C GLY A 433 4.64 -15.73 16.67
N ARG A 434 3.94 -15.22 15.66
CA ARG A 434 4.48 -14.90 14.34
C ARG A 434 4.39 -13.38 14.11
N SER A 435 5.41 -12.82 13.51
CA SER A 435 5.55 -11.37 13.33
C SER A 435 6.38 -11.08 12.09
N VAL A 436 6.28 -9.88 11.55
CA VAL A 436 7.14 -9.41 10.46
C VAL A 436 8.06 -8.30 10.95
N ILE A 437 9.26 -8.24 10.36
CA ILE A 437 10.23 -7.18 10.60
C ILE A 437 10.79 -6.66 9.29
N LYS A 438 10.93 -5.34 9.17
CA LYS A 438 11.66 -4.69 8.09
C LYS A 438 13.12 -4.55 8.49
N ILE A 439 14.01 -5.18 7.72
CA ILE A 439 15.46 -5.15 7.98
C ILE A 439 16.23 -4.22 7.03
N SER A 440 15.62 -3.77 5.93
CA SER A 440 16.30 -2.97 4.89
C SER A 440 16.88 -1.64 5.39
N ALA A 441 16.34 -1.10 6.49
CA ALA A 441 16.82 0.15 7.11
C ALA A 441 17.43 -0.09 8.51
N VAL A 442 17.49 -1.34 8.99
CA VAL A 442 18.12 -1.71 10.27
C VAL A 442 19.57 -2.07 10.02
N LYS A 443 20.50 -1.36 10.69
CA LYS A 443 21.91 -1.66 10.61
C LYS A 443 22.22 -3.06 11.16
N PRO A 444 23.22 -3.79 10.60
CA PRO A 444 23.54 -5.16 11.03
C PRO A 444 23.74 -5.31 12.55
N GLU A 445 24.41 -4.36 13.19
CA GLU A 445 24.67 -4.36 14.64
C GLU A 445 23.42 -4.28 15.52
N HIS A 446 22.28 -3.89 14.95
CA HIS A 446 20.99 -3.79 15.66
C HIS A 446 19.99 -4.90 15.30
N ARG A 447 20.38 -5.86 14.45
CA ARG A 447 19.47 -6.93 14.01
C ARG A 447 19.26 -8.04 15.04
N VAL A 448 20.12 -8.10 16.05
CA VAL A 448 20.03 -9.08 17.14
C VAL A 448 20.02 -8.33 18.47
N ILE A 449 18.86 -8.31 19.12
CA ILE A 449 18.66 -7.67 20.43
C ILE A 449 18.16 -8.75 21.40
N LYS A 450 18.83 -8.84 22.56
CA LYS A 450 18.40 -9.69 23.66
C LYS A 450 18.45 -8.88 24.96
N ALA A 451 17.30 -8.45 25.43
CA ALA A 451 17.20 -7.51 26.53
C ALA A 451 15.91 -7.71 27.35
N PRO A 452 15.84 -7.18 28.58
CA PRO A 452 14.64 -7.24 29.40
C PRO A 452 13.46 -6.51 28.75
N ALA A 453 12.26 -7.06 28.91
CA ALA A 453 11.02 -6.42 28.47
C ALA A 453 10.64 -5.25 29.35
N ILE A 454 10.18 -4.16 28.74
CA ILE A 454 9.41 -3.09 29.36
C ILE A 454 8.05 -3.04 28.68
N ILE A 455 6.96 -3.07 29.48
CA ILE A 455 5.60 -3.21 28.96
C ILE A 455 4.90 -1.87 28.87
N PHE A 456 4.21 -1.66 27.76
CA PHE A 456 3.37 -0.51 27.50
C PHE A 456 2.04 -0.98 26.91
N ASP A 457 0.94 -0.44 27.40
CA ASP A 457 -0.40 -0.71 26.86
C ASP A 457 -0.90 0.39 25.92
N HIS A 458 -0.15 1.50 25.82
CA HIS A 458 -0.38 2.59 24.89
C HIS A 458 0.94 3.24 24.47
N GLN A 459 1.02 3.72 23.20
CA GLN A 459 2.26 4.34 22.69
C GLN A 459 2.71 5.59 23.49
N ASN A 460 1.79 6.32 24.08
CA ASN A 460 2.12 7.52 24.89
C ASN A 460 2.85 7.18 26.19
N ASP A 461 2.65 5.97 26.74
CA ASP A 461 3.29 5.54 27.98
C ASP A 461 4.81 5.47 27.81
N LEU A 462 5.29 5.05 26.63
CA LEU A 462 6.72 5.02 26.30
C LEU A 462 7.31 6.44 26.35
N LYS A 463 6.62 7.42 25.77
CA LYS A 463 7.09 8.81 25.81
C LYS A 463 7.11 9.36 27.23
N MET A 464 6.09 9.11 28.04
CA MET A 464 6.02 9.58 29.45
C MET A 464 7.19 9.01 30.27
N ARG A 465 7.50 7.71 30.14
CA ARG A 465 8.63 7.07 30.84
C ARG A 465 9.99 7.57 30.32
N PHE A 466 10.09 7.89 29.03
CA PHE A 466 11.29 8.51 28.47
C PHE A 466 11.52 9.91 29.03
N ASP A 467 10.49 10.75 29.06
CA ASP A 467 10.56 12.11 29.60
C ASP A 467 10.90 12.11 31.12
N ALA A 468 10.52 11.02 31.83
CA ALA A 468 10.88 10.81 33.25
C ALA A 468 12.32 10.28 33.44
N GLY A 469 13.07 9.98 32.36
CA GLY A 469 14.45 9.46 32.42
C GLY A 469 14.55 7.98 32.81
N GLU A 470 13.48 7.21 32.73
CA GLU A 470 13.42 5.80 33.16
C GLU A 470 13.97 4.80 32.14
N LEU A 471 14.18 5.22 30.88
CA LEU A 471 14.47 4.34 29.75
C LEU A 471 15.94 4.36 29.28
N GLU A 472 16.87 4.97 30.01
CA GLU A 472 18.30 4.97 29.66
C GLU A 472 18.97 3.64 30.02
N LYS A 473 18.60 2.57 29.32
CA LYS A 473 19.09 1.19 29.49
C LYS A 473 18.75 0.35 28.26
N ASP A 474 19.31 -0.85 28.19
CA ASP A 474 18.95 -1.85 27.18
C ASP A 474 17.57 -2.44 27.52
N PHE A 475 16.65 -2.49 26.53
CA PHE A 475 15.33 -3.11 26.73
C PHE A 475 14.63 -3.43 25.40
N VAL A 476 13.65 -4.33 25.50
CA VAL A 476 12.66 -4.56 24.45
C VAL A 476 11.34 -3.89 24.86
N ALA A 477 10.90 -2.88 24.11
CA ALA A 477 9.61 -2.27 24.31
C ALA A 477 8.50 -3.23 23.84
N VAL A 478 7.68 -3.73 24.75
CA VAL A 478 6.54 -4.59 24.44
C VAL A 478 5.27 -3.74 24.50
N VAL A 479 4.77 -3.36 23.32
CA VAL A 479 3.57 -2.49 23.20
C VAL A 479 2.38 -3.34 22.80
N ARG A 480 1.43 -3.50 23.71
CA ARG A 480 0.29 -4.43 23.60
C ARG A 480 -0.99 -3.70 23.24
N PHE A 481 -2.00 -4.47 22.79
CA PHE A 481 -3.35 -3.99 22.48
C PHE A 481 -3.39 -2.92 21.39
N GLN A 482 -2.53 -3.06 20.42
CA GLN A 482 -2.46 -2.22 19.22
C GLN A 482 -2.88 -2.98 17.96
N GLY A 483 -3.40 -4.19 18.13
CA GLY A 483 -3.86 -5.05 17.04
C GLY A 483 -5.22 -4.65 16.46
N PRO A 484 -5.66 -5.35 15.40
CA PRO A 484 -6.90 -5.03 14.69
C PRO A 484 -8.13 -5.01 15.59
N LYS A 485 -8.31 -6.01 16.43
CA LYS A 485 -9.47 -6.12 17.35
C LYS A 485 -9.38 -5.17 18.52
N ALA A 486 -8.16 -4.91 19.00
CA ALA A 486 -7.97 -4.10 20.20
C ALA A 486 -8.36 -2.63 19.95
N ASN A 487 -7.80 -2.01 18.90
CA ASN A 487 -8.06 -0.60 18.61
C ASN A 487 -7.92 -0.23 17.11
N GLY A 488 -8.18 -1.17 16.20
CA GLY A 488 -8.12 -0.89 14.76
C GLY A 488 -6.70 -0.71 14.22
N MET A 489 -5.68 -1.19 14.93
CA MET A 489 -4.29 -1.21 14.50
C MET A 489 -3.78 0.18 14.06
N PRO A 490 -3.79 1.19 14.95
CA PRO A 490 -3.32 2.54 14.64
C PRO A 490 -1.83 2.55 14.27
N GLU A 491 -1.41 3.52 13.48
CA GLU A 491 0.00 3.69 13.15
C GLU A 491 0.78 4.22 14.36
N LEU A 492 1.74 3.44 14.86
CA LEU A 492 2.49 3.73 16.07
C LEU A 492 3.73 4.60 15.78
N HIS A 493 3.52 5.82 15.31
CA HIS A 493 4.59 6.72 14.87
C HIS A 493 5.39 7.36 16.02
N GLN A 494 4.83 7.46 17.24
CA GLN A 494 5.49 8.12 18.38
C GLN A 494 6.60 7.27 19.01
N LEU A 495 6.63 5.96 18.76
CA LEU A 495 7.61 5.04 19.34
C LEU A 495 9.00 5.21 18.73
N THR A 496 9.08 5.33 17.41
CA THR A 496 10.35 5.34 16.67
C THR A 496 11.27 6.50 17.04
N PRO A 497 10.81 7.75 17.22
CA PRO A 497 11.70 8.85 17.60
C PRO A 497 12.39 8.62 18.94
N VAL A 498 11.66 8.14 19.95
CA VAL A 498 12.19 7.86 21.31
C VAL A 498 13.17 6.71 21.26
N LEU A 499 12.77 5.56 20.67
CA LEU A 499 13.63 4.38 20.56
C LEU A 499 14.87 4.66 19.71
N GLY A 500 14.73 5.42 18.62
CA GLY A 500 15.85 5.84 17.78
C GLY A 500 16.87 6.73 18.50
N LEU A 501 16.40 7.65 19.36
CA LEU A 501 17.27 8.49 20.17
C LEU A 501 18.04 7.65 21.21
N LEU A 502 17.38 6.69 21.87
CA LEU A 502 18.02 5.76 22.81
C LEU A 502 19.07 4.89 22.10
N GLN A 503 18.76 4.38 20.91
CA GLN A 503 19.71 3.63 20.07
C GLN A 503 20.93 4.50 19.70
N ASP A 504 20.74 5.79 19.35
CA ASP A 504 21.84 6.74 19.06
C ASP A 504 22.70 7.04 20.29
N ARG A 505 22.14 6.94 21.51
CA ARG A 505 22.87 7.03 22.78
C ARG A 505 23.64 5.74 23.13
N GLY A 506 23.52 4.68 22.29
CA GLY A 506 24.26 3.42 22.44
C GLY A 506 23.50 2.30 23.16
N PHE A 507 22.23 2.50 23.49
CA PHE A 507 21.41 1.44 24.12
C PHE A 507 20.92 0.43 23.07
N GLN A 508 20.86 -0.84 23.48
CA GLN A 508 20.29 -1.93 22.69
C GLN A 508 18.77 -1.95 22.91
N VAL A 509 18.04 -1.39 21.96
CA VAL A 509 16.58 -1.28 22.05
C VAL A 509 15.89 -1.92 20.85
N ALA A 510 14.75 -2.56 21.11
CA ALA A 510 13.88 -3.14 20.08
C ALA A 510 12.41 -2.90 20.43
N LEU A 511 11.53 -3.07 19.44
CA LEU A 511 10.08 -3.02 19.62
C LEU A 511 9.46 -4.39 19.32
N VAL A 512 8.51 -4.81 20.13
CA VAL A 512 7.60 -5.94 19.88
C VAL A 512 6.17 -5.45 20.06
N THR A 513 5.32 -5.57 19.05
CA THR A 513 3.93 -5.12 19.12
C THR A 513 3.01 -5.93 18.22
N ASP A 514 1.76 -6.07 18.64
CA ASP A 514 0.65 -6.57 17.82
C ASP A 514 0.09 -5.49 16.87
N GLY A 515 0.57 -4.25 16.99
CA GLY A 515 0.24 -3.12 16.14
C GLY A 515 1.08 -3.00 14.86
N ARG A 516 0.90 -1.90 14.14
CA ARG A 516 1.66 -1.53 12.93
C ARG A 516 2.46 -0.25 13.11
N MET A 517 3.53 -0.14 12.37
CA MET A 517 4.37 1.06 12.34
C MET A 517 4.13 1.88 11.10
N SER A 518 4.59 3.14 11.12
CA SER A 518 4.67 3.95 9.91
C SER A 518 5.51 3.27 8.83
N GLY A 519 5.09 3.36 7.57
CA GLY A 519 5.88 2.91 6.43
C GLY A 519 7.25 3.60 6.30
N ALA A 520 7.44 4.75 6.96
CA ALA A 520 8.70 5.48 7.04
C ALA A 520 9.59 5.03 8.23
N SER A 521 9.15 4.08 9.06
CA SER A 521 9.94 3.51 10.16
C SER A 521 10.89 2.44 9.63
N GLY A 522 12.02 2.22 10.32
CA GLY A 522 12.95 1.17 9.93
C GLY A 522 14.31 1.20 10.61
N LYS A 523 14.68 2.27 11.32
CA LYS A 523 15.98 2.39 11.99
C LYS A 523 16.11 1.45 13.20
N VAL A 524 15.06 1.36 13.99
CA VAL A 524 14.98 0.50 15.18
C VAL A 524 14.39 -0.86 14.78
N PRO A 525 14.98 -2.00 15.23
CA PRO A 525 14.40 -3.30 14.97
C PRO A 525 13.03 -3.43 15.63
N ALA A 526 12.00 -3.74 14.84
CA ALA A 526 10.62 -3.80 15.30
C ALA A 526 9.92 -5.06 14.78
N ALA A 527 9.58 -5.97 15.68
CA ALA A 527 8.66 -7.08 15.43
C ALA A 527 7.23 -6.53 15.50
N ILE A 528 6.56 -6.43 14.36
CA ILE A 528 5.24 -5.83 14.22
C ILE A 528 4.22 -6.82 13.68
N HIS A 529 2.93 -6.46 13.79
CA HIS A 529 1.81 -7.32 13.38
C HIS A 529 1.76 -8.65 14.12
N LEU A 530 2.32 -8.71 15.36
CA LEU A 530 2.42 -9.96 16.11
C LEU A 530 1.07 -10.66 16.21
N SER A 531 1.02 -11.87 15.74
CA SER A 531 -0.17 -12.71 15.70
C SER A 531 0.06 -14.02 16.48
N PRO A 532 -0.93 -14.44 17.31
CA PRO A 532 -2.17 -13.72 17.65
C PRO A 532 -1.94 -12.42 18.45
N GLU A 533 -2.81 -11.40 18.23
CA GLU A 533 -2.77 -10.15 19.01
C GLU A 533 -3.16 -10.36 20.49
N ALA A 534 -2.82 -9.41 21.36
CA ALA A 534 -3.10 -9.47 22.79
C ALA A 534 -4.58 -9.73 23.10
N LEU A 535 -5.50 -8.98 22.45
CA LEU A 535 -6.94 -9.15 22.66
C LEU A 535 -7.47 -10.51 22.19
N ASN A 536 -6.79 -11.15 21.25
CA ASN A 536 -7.11 -12.50 20.77
C ASN A 536 -6.27 -13.58 21.50
N GLN A 537 -5.96 -13.35 22.77
CA GLN A 537 -5.20 -14.26 23.65
C GLN A 537 -3.79 -14.61 23.11
N GLY A 538 -3.14 -13.69 22.40
CA GLY A 538 -1.77 -13.83 21.96
C GLY A 538 -0.80 -13.94 23.13
N ALA A 539 0.30 -14.68 22.95
CA ALA A 539 1.31 -14.90 23.99
C ALA A 539 1.99 -13.60 24.49
N ILE A 540 1.94 -12.53 23.70
CA ILE A 540 2.38 -11.19 24.11
C ILE A 540 1.70 -10.72 25.40
N LEU A 541 0.48 -11.18 25.67
CA LEU A 541 -0.26 -10.85 26.88
C LEU A 541 0.35 -11.47 28.14
N LYS A 542 1.08 -12.61 28.01
CA LYS A 542 1.76 -13.30 29.11
C LYS A 542 3.10 -12.66 29.49
N VAL A 543 3.64 -11.75 28.67
CA VAL A 543 4.91 -11.09 28.95
C VAL A 543 4.81 -10.25 30.22
N GLN A 544 5.83 -10.37 31.07
CA GLN A 544 5.97 -9.61 32.33
C GLN A 544 7.17 -8.66 32.23
N GLU A 545 7.13 -7.59 33.03
CA GLU A 545 8.23 -6.64 33.15
C GLU A 545 9.51 -7.38 33.54
N GLY A 546 10.60 -7.16 32.81
CA GLY A 546 11.89 -7.81 33.03
C GLY A 546 12.08 -9.18 32.35
N ASP A 547 11.08 -9.76 31.71
CA ASP A 547 11.26 -10.99 30.90
C ASP A 547 12.33 -10.78 29.84
N LEU A 548 13.27 -11.71 29.71
CA LEU A 548 14.33 -11.62 28.72
C LEU A 548 13.80 -12.01 27.34
N ILE A 549 13.68 -11.03 26.42
CA ILE A 549 13.21 -11.25 25.07
C ILE A 549 14.37 -11.20 24.07
N GLU A 550 14.42 -12.17 23.17
CA GLU A 550 15.30 -12.20 22.01
C GLU A 550 14.51 -11.88 20.75
N LEU A 551 14.92 -10.79 20.07
CA LEU A 551 14.56 -10.48 18.70
C LEU A 551 15.83 -10.69 17.85
N ASN A 552 15.81 -11.69 16.98
CA ASN A 552 16.94 -12.02 16.10
C ASN A 552 16.44 -12.01 14.65
N ALA A 553 16.61 -10.88 13.98
CA ALA A 553 16.14 -10.71 12.63
C ALA A 553 16.92 -11.54 11.60
N ASP A 554 18.20 -11.85 11.87
CA ASP A 554 19.02 -12.66 10.96
C ASP A 554 18.55 -14.13 10.94
N LYS A 555 18.13 -14.65 12.09
CA LYS A 555 17.64 -16.04 12.24
C LYS A 555 16.11 -16.17 12.17
N GLY A 556 15.37 -15.07 12.11
CA GLY A 556 13.91 -15.09 12.15
C GLY A 556 13.33 -15.52 13.51
N ILE A 557 13.99 -15.17 14.64
CA ILE A 557 13.58 -15.60 15.99
C ILE A 557 12.94 -14.45 16.74
N LEU A 558 11.81 -14.74 17.41
CA LEU A 558 11.18 -13.88 18.41
C LEU A 558 10.80 -14.74 19.63
N HIS A 559 11.61 -14.67 20.68
CA HIS A 559 11.50 -15.63 21.78
C HIS A 559 11.59 -14.96 23.16
N ASN A 560 10.70 -15.35 24.07
CA ASN A 560 10.77 -15.02 25.49
C ASN A 560 11.49 -16.16 26.23
N HIS A 561 12.62 -15.85 26.89
CA HIS A 561 13.47 -16.80 27.60
C HIS A 561 13.11 -16.94 29.08
N ALA A 562 12.06 -16.30 29.58
CA ALA A 562 11.66 -16.47 30.97
C ALA A 562 11.23 -17.90 31.24
N GLU A 563 11.71 -18.44 32.38
CA GLU A 563 11.36 -19.78 32.81
C GLU A 563 9.84 -19.93 33.02
N GLY A 564 9.25 -21.00 32.52
CA GLY A 564 7.82 -21.25 32.61
C GLY A 564 6.93 -20.29 31.81
N PHE A 565 7.47 -19.53 30.86
CA PHE A 565 6.70 -18.54 30.09
C PHE A 565 5.47 -19.14 29.38
N THR A 566 5.63 -20.31 28.76
CA THR A 566 4.53 -20.96 28.01
C THR A 566 3.43 -21.45 28.93
N GLU A 567 3.75 -21.84 30.14
CA GLU A 567 2.85 -22.36 31.18
C GLU A 567 2.10 -21.26 31.93
N ARG A 568 2.55 -20.00 31.82
CA ARG A 568 1.86 -18.86 32.47
C ARG A 568 0.39 -18.81 32.05
N ALA A 569 -0.50 -18.64 33.02
CA ALA A 569 -1.91 -18.40 32.76
C ALA A 569 -2.11 -17.08 31.97
N MET A 570 -3.11 -17.04 31.11
CA MET A 570 -3.50 -15.80 30.46
C MET A 570 -4.05 -14.83 31.51
N PRO A 571 -3.51 -13.61 31.61
CA PRO A 571 -4.08 -12.61 32.50
C PRO A 571 -5.45 -12.17 31.98
N PRO A 572 -6.35 -11.73 32.87
CA PRO A 572 -7.62 -11.16 32.46
C PRO A 572 -7.38 -9.88 31.66
N VAL A 573 -8.15 -9.70 30.61
CA VAL A 573 -8.15 -8.47 29.81
C VAL A 573 -9.21 -7.54 30.38
N ALA A 574 -8.83 -6.35 30.80
CA ALA A 574 -9.78 -5.33 31.20
C ALA A 574 -10.57 -4.81 29.99
N ASP A 575 -11.83 -4.46 30.19
CA ASP A 575 -12.62 -3.78 29.18
C ASP A 575 -11.92 -2.51 28.71
N ARG A 576 -11.73 -2.39 27.41
CA ARG A 576 -11.13 -1.20 26.79
C ARG A 576 -12.22 -0.41 26.11
N PRO A 577 -12.66 0.70 26.72
CA PRO A 577 -13.68 1.54 26.10
C PRO A 577 -13.10 2.15 24.80
N SER A 578 -13.83 1.97 23.73
CA SER A 578 -13.53 2.56 22.43
C SER A 578 -14.66 3.52 22.09
N VAL A 579 -14.67 4.68 22.72
CA VAL A 579 -15.72 5.69 22.64
C VAL A 579 -15.12 7.02 22.21
N GLY A 580 -15.86 7.74 21.38
CA GLY A 580 -15.49 9.06 20.88
C GLY A 580 -14.80 9.05 19.51
N MET A 581 -14.82 10.19 18.85
CA MET A 581 -14.30 10.36 17.47
C MET A 581 -14.84 9.33 16.46
N GLY A 582 -16.09 8.82 16.66
CA GLY A 582 -16.74 7.82 15.80
C GLY A 582 -16.26 6.38 16.01
N ARG A 583 -15.39 6.13 16.99
CA ARG A 583 -14.84 4.78 17.22
C ARG A 583 -15.87 3.75 17.62
N GLU A 584 -16.92 4.14 18.34
CA GLU A 584 -18.06 3.32 18.69
C GLU A 584 -18.81 2.77 17.47
N MET A 585 -18.85 3.50 16.36
CA MET A 585 -19.48 3.04 15.11
C MET A 585 -18.71 1.87 14.48
N PHE A 586 -17.43 1.72 14.81
CA PHE A 586 -16.54 0.66 14.32
C PHE A 586 -16.42 -0.51 15.30
N ALA A 587 -17.25 -0.56 16.36
CA ALA A 587 -17.25 -1.68 17.30
C ALA A 587 -17.45 -3.02 16.58
N HIS A 588 -18.42 -3.08 15.66
CA HIS A 588 -18.66 -4.28 14.87
C HIS A 588 -17.49 -4.66 13.94
N PHE A 589 -16.73 -3.69 13.43
CA PHE A 589 -15.52 -3.97 12.65
C PHE A 589 -14.46 -4.65 13.54
N ARG A 590 -14.26 -4.17 14.78
CA ARG A 590 -13.33 -4.81 15.73
C ARG A 590 -13.73 -6.22 16.11
N GLU A 591 -15.04 -6.49 16.22
CA GLU A 591 -15.57 -7.83 16.48
C GLU A 591 -15.30 -8.80 15.31
N SER A 592 -15.45 -8.31 14.07
CA SER A 592 -15.44 -9.13 12.84
C SER A 592 -14.08 -9.23 12.18
N VAL A 593 -13.15 -8.32 12.46
CA VAL A 593 -11.86 -8.26 11.77
C VAL A 593 -11.02 -9.52 12.03
N GLY A 594 -10.41 -10.04 10.94
CA GLY A 594 -9.47 -11.15 10.98
C GLY A 594 -8.10 -10.74 11.55
N ALA A 595 -7.24 -11.74 11.76
CA ALA A 595 -5.87 -11.52 12.22
C ALA A 595 -5.03 -10.70 11.23
N ALA A 596 -3.95 -10.07 11.72
CA ALA A 596 -3.02 -9.33 10.86
C ALA A 596 -2.42 -10.24 9.77
N GLU A 597 -2.08 -11.49 10.10
CA GLU A 597 -1.57 -12.48 9.14
C GLU A 597 -2.60 -12.88 8.05
N GLU A 598 -3.88 -12.63 8.28
CA GLU A 598 -4.98 -12.86 7.34
C GLU A 598 -5.41 -11.59 6.58
N GLY A 599 -4.64 -10.51 6.71
CA GLY A 599 -4.88 -9.23 6.05
C GLY A 599 -5.69 -8.23 6.88
N ALA A 600 -6.01 -8.54 8.14
CA ALA A 600 -6.76 -7.67 9.04
C ALA A 600 -7.95 -7.00 8.35
N SER A 601 -8.85 -7.80 7.77
CA SER A 601 -10.03 -7.36 7.02
C SER A 601 -11.30 -7.95 7.62
N ILE A 602 -12.42 -7.26 7.45
CA ILE A 602 -13.75 -7.73 7.83
C ILE A 602 -14.40 -8.63 6.76
N PHE A 603 -13.74 -8.82 5.59
CA PHE A 603 -14.24 -9.63 4.47
C PHE A 603 -13.66 -11.04 4.45
#